data_d7221c6bb60a524a04d20a466484c5eb
#
_entry.id   d7221c6bb60a524a04d20a466484c5eb
#
_cell.length_a   1.000
_cell.length_b   1.000
_cell.length_c   1.000
_cell.angle_alpha   90.00
_cell.angle_beta   90.00
_cell.angle_gamma   90.00
#
_symmetry.space_group_name_H-M   'P 1'
#
loop_
_entity.id
_entity.type
_entity.pdbx_description
1 polymer ?
#
loop_
_entity_poly.entity_id
_entity_poly.type
_entity_poly.pdbx_seq_one_letter_code
_entity_poly.pdbx_strand_id
1 'polypeptide(L)'
;IPITRIYEPKNRSPQMAPIDKTSLAIEVPYSQGDEISVLTDDEVMDKVKRTLTKEKLFKDSDVLNKRLVDIKNAYPILKVDNERNIRELVSFLQSFNNQKLIGRNVEFDYLHTHKIMDRAKYLVNTFDF
;
A
#
# COMPACT_ATOMS: atom_id res chain seq x y z
N ILE A 1 -10.89 4.67 14.83
CA ILE A 1 -10.40 4.66 13.44
C ILE A 1 -10.05 3.22 13.04
N PRO A 2 -10.42 2.75 11.86
CA PRO A 2 -10.07 1.40 11.40
C PRO A 2 -8.57 1.31 11.15
N ILE A 3 -7.93 0.28 11.69
CA ILE A 3 -6.52 -0.05 11.44
C ILE A 3 -6.50 -1.48 10.91
N THR A 4 -5.95 -1.68 9.72
CA THR A 4 -5.90 -3.01 9.08
C THR A 4 -4.57 -3.71 9.29
N ARG A 5 -3.51 -2.95 9.48
CA ARG A 5 -2.19 -3.52 9.72
C ARG A 5 -1.34 -2.59 10.58
N ILE A 6 -0.56 -3.20 11.46
CA ILE A 6 0.53 -2.56 12.19
C ILE A 6 1.76 -3.44 12.00
N TYR A 7 2.88 -2.85 11.62
CA TYR A 7 4.13 -3.57 11.59
C TYR A 7 5.31 -2.68 12.00
N GLU A 8 6.33 -3.32 12.53
CA GLU A 8 7.58 -2.70 12.94
C GLU A 8 8.66 -2.98 11.89
N PRO A 9 9.08 -1.98 11.10
CA PRO A 9 10.11 -2.17 10.07
C PRO A 9 11.41 -2.75 10.60
N LYS A 10 11.77 -2.42 11.84
CA LYS A 10 12.98 -2.91 12.51
C LYS A 10 13.02 -4.45 12.66
N ASN A 11 11.85 -5.10 12.72
CA ASN A 11 11.76 -6.57 12.73
C ASN A 11 12.20 -7.21 11.39
N ARG A 12 12.22 -6.45 10.30
CA ARG A 12 12.75 -6.92 9.00
C ARG A 12 14.21 -6.60 8.82
N SER A 13 14.65 -5.45 9.32
CA SER A 13 16.05 -5.03 9.29
C SER A 13 16.33 -4.15 10.51
N PRO A 14 17.27 -4.56 11.38
CA PRO A 14 17.65 -3.76 12.55
C PRO A 14 18.12 -2.33 12.22
N GLN A 15 18.56 -2.11 10.98
CA GLN A 15 19.04 -0.81 10.50
C GLN A 15 17.91 0.19 10.15
N MET A 16 16.65 -0.24 10.22
CA MET A 16 15.50 0.63 9.93
C MET A 16 15.17 1.64 11.04
N ALA A 17 15.83 1.56 12.18
CA ALA A 17 15.77 2.56 13.25
C ALA A 17 17.05 2.52 14.09
N PRO A 18 17.37 3.60 14.84
CA PRO A 18 18.45 3.59 15.84
C PRO A 18 18.26 2.45 16.85
N ILE A 19 19.36 2.06 17.52
CA ILE A 19 19.35 0.87 18.40
C ILE A 19 18.34 0.98 19.57
N ASP A 20 18.19 2.19 20.10
CA ASP A 20 17.32 2.54 21.23
C ASP A 20 15.91 2.99 20.80
N LYS A 21 15.60 2.96 19.51
CA LYS A 21 14.34 3.44 18.95
C LYS A 21 13.74 2.44 18.00
N THR A 22 12.46 2.63 17.70
CA THR A 22 11.77 1.91 16.64
C THR A 22 10.80 2.80 15.88
N SER A 23 10.18 2.27 14.86
CA SER A 23 9.08 2.89 14.14
C SER A 23 7.95 1.88 13.94
N LEU A 24 6.73 2.36 13.95
CA LEU A 24 5.55 1.58 13.59
C LEU A 24 4.96 2.14 12.29
N ALA A 25 4.76 1.28 11.32
CA ALA A 25 3.96 1.62 10.15
C ALA A 25 2.54 1.09 10.36
N ILE A 26 1.58 1.99 10.22
CA ILE A 26 0.17 1.73 10.53
C ILE A 26 -0.63 2.01 9.26
N GLU A 27 -1.38 1.02 8.81
CA GLU A 27 -2.25 1.15 7.63
C GLU A 27 -3.69 1.45 8.07
N VAL A 28 -4.19 2.58 7.59
CA VAL A 28 -5.56 3.03 7.81
C VAL A 28 -6.25 3.08 6.44
N PRO A 29 -7.14 2.12 6.13
CA PRO A 29 -7.87 2.15 4.88
C PRO A 29 -8.96 3.23 4.93
N TYR A 30 -9.16 3.89 3.82
CA TYR A 30 -10.27 4.82 3.64
C TYR A 30 -10.75 4.82 2.19
N SER A 31 -11.96 5.29 1.98
CA SER A 31 -12.54 5.53 0.66
C SER A 31 -12.98 6.99 0.55
N GLN A 32 -13.01 7.49 -0.68
CA GLN A 32 -13.52 8.83 -0.91
C GLN A 32 -14.98 8.94 -0.42
N GLY A 33 -15.25 9.95 0.42
CA GLY A 33 -16.57 10.21 0.99
C GLY A 33 -16.83 9.54 2.36
N ASP A 34 -15.89 8.76 2.90
CA ASP A 34 -16.00 8.27 4.27
C ASP A 34 -15.51 9.30 5.32
N GLU A 35 -15.74 9.00 6.61
CA GLU A 35 -15.37 9.89 7.73
C GLU A 35 -13.87 10.22 7.78
N ILE A 36 -13.02 9.35 7.26
CA ILE A 36 -11.57 9.54 7.29
C ILE A 36 -11.15 10.49 6.17
N SER A 37 -11.82 10.41 5.02
CA SER A 37 -11.49 11.21 3.84
C SER A 37 -11.63 12.72 4.02
N VAL A 38 -12.37 13.14 5.05
CA VAL A 38 -12.62 14.57 5.37
C VAL A 38 -11.76 15.07 6.54
N LEU A 39 -10.97 14.19 7.17
CA LEU A 39 -10.07 14.56 8.25
C LEU A 39 -8.78 15.16 7.71
N THR A 40 -8.20 16.07 8.47
CA THR A 40 -6.83 16.52 8.25
C THR A 40 -5.83 15.44 8.65
N ASP A 41 -4.61 15.54 8.13
CA ASP A 41 -3.51 14.61 8.47
C ASP A 41 -3.30 14.52 9.98
N ASP A 42 -3.32 15.66 10.67
CA ASP A 42 -3.16 15.72 12.13
C ASP A 42 -4.28 15.01 12.86
N GLU A 43 -5.53 15.17 12.43
CA GLU A 43 -6.68 14.51 13.05
C GLU A 43 -6.60 12.98 12.86
N VAL A 44 -6.19 12.50 11.68
CA VAL A 44 -5.98 11.08 11.43
C VAL A 44 -4.87 10.55 12.34
N MET A 45 -3.72 11.22 12.36
CA MET A 45 -2.59 10.81 13.19
C MET A 45 -2.92 10.81 14.70
N ASP A 46 -3.68 11.78 15.17
CA ASP A 46 -4.12 11.84 16.57
C ASP A 46 -5.14 10.75 16.92
N LYS A 47 -6.08 10.45 16.02
CA LYS A 47 -7.00 9.33 16.21
C LYS A 47 -6.26 7.99 16.27
N VAL A 48 -5.30 7.76 15.38
CA VAL A 48 -4.46 6.55 15.39
C VAL A 48 -3.68 6.44 16.69
N LYS A 49 -2.99 7.51 17.08
CA LYS A 49 -2.21 7.55 18.32
C LYS A 49 -3.07 7.23 19.55
N ARG A 50 -4.23 7.88 19.70
CA ARG A 50 -5.16 7.61 20.79
C ARG A 50 -5.65 6.16 20.81
N THR A 51 -5.97 5.59 19.64
CA THR A 51 -6.40 4.20 19.53
C THR A 51 -5.32 3.26 20.04
N LEU A 52 -4.08 3.40 19.57
CA LEU A 52 -2.98 2.51 19.92
C LEU A 52 -2.51 2.69 21.38
N THR A 53 -2.56 3.90 21.92
CA THR A 53 -2.28 4.16 23.34
C THR A 53 -3.36 3.52 24.24
N LYS A 54 -4.64 3.60 23.85
CA LYS A 54 -5.73 2.92 24.55
C LYS A 54 -5.54 1.40 24.58
N GLU A 55 -5.09 0.83 23.46
CA GLU A 55 -4.75 -0.60 23.36
C GLU A 55 -3.41 -0.95 24.03
N LYS A 56 -2.77 0.01 24.70
CA LYS A 56 -1.50 -0.17 25.45
C LYS A 56 -0.32 -0.64 24.60
N LEU A 57 -0.32 -0.33 23.30
CA LEU A 57 0.79 -0.69 22.43
C LEU A 57 2.06 0.13 22.76
N PHE A 58 1.86 1.38 23.15
CA PHE A 58 2.90 2.30 23.64
C PHE A 58 2.25 3.40 24.52
N LYS A 59 3.05 4.17 25.24
CA LYS A 59 2.58 5.36 25.98
C LYS A 59 2.65 6.58 25.08
N ASP A 60 1.81 7.56 25.35
CA ASP A 60 1.80 8.83 24.63
C ASP A 60 3.18 9.52 24.61
N SER A 61 3.90 9.44 25.75
CA SER A 61 5.26 9.96 25.91
C SER A 61 6.32 9.28 25.06
N ASP A 62 6.05 8.08 24.54
CA ASP A 62 7.03 7.28 23.79
C ASP A 62 7.06 7.73 22.31
N VAL A 63 6.05 8.50 21.87
CA VAL A 63 5.94 8.96 20.49
C VAL A 63 6.81 10.19 20.27
N LEU A 64 7.94 9.99 19.60
CA LEU A 64 8.89 11.07 19.28
C LEU A 64 8.47 11.88 18.06
N ASN A 65 7.93 11.23 17.04
CA ASN A 65 7.50 11.85 15.80
C ASN A 65 6.39 11.04 15.13
N LYS A 66 5.62 11.69 14.30
CA LYS A 66 4.56 11.07 13.49
C LYS A 66 4.55 11.67 12.09
N ARG A 67 4.25 10.85 11.09
CA ARG A 67 4.11 11.27 9.69
C ARG A 67 3.00 10.48 9.03
N LEU A 68 2.15 11.17 8.29
CA LEU A 68 1.16 10.55 7.41
C LEU A 68 1.67 10.56 5.98
N VAL A 69 1.38 9.48 5.26
CA VAL A 69 1.60 9.38 3.82
C VAL A 69 0.29 8.90 3.20
N ASP A 70 -0.36 9.76 2.43
CA ASP A 70 -1.56 9.41 1.68
C ASP A 70 -1.17 8.68 0.39
N ILE A 71 -1.65 7.44 0.22
CA ILE A 71 -1.40 6.62 -0.96
C ILE A 71 -2.71 6.47 -1.72
N LYS A 72 -2.91 7.33 -2.70
CA LYS A 72 -4.08 7.26 -3.58
C LYS A 72 -4.04 6.01 -4.44
N ASN A 73 -5.21 5.39 -4.66
CA ASN A 73 -5.35 4.19 -5.49
C ASN A 73 -4.42 3.04 -5.06
N ALA A 74 -4.25 2.85 -3.74
CA ALA A 74 -3.35 1.86 -3.18
C ALA A 74 -3.69 0.42 -3.60
N TYR A 75 -4.99 0.14 -3.83
CA TYR A 75 -5.49 -1.18 -4.20
C TYR A 75 -6.53 -1.08 -5.33
N PRO A 76 -6.49 -1.98 -6.32
CA PRO A 76 -7.59 -2.13 -7.27
C PRO A 76 -8.83 -2.65 -6.53
N ILE A 77 -10.00 -2.11 -6.86
CA ILE A 77 -11.28 -2.60 -6.34
C ILE A 77 -11.72 -3.77 -7.22
N LEU A 78 -11.53 -4.98 -6.70
CA LEU A 78 -11.92 -6.20 -7.40
C LEU A 78 -13.42 -6.43 -7.23
N LYS A 79 -14.18 -6.21 -8.30
CA LYS A 79 -15.61 -6.53 -8.38
C LYS A 79 -15.81 -7.58 -9.47
N VAL A 80 -16.72 -8.52 -9.22
CA VAL A 80 -17.04 -9.60 -10.17
C VAL A 80 -17.41 -9.05 -11.54
N ASP A 81 -18.19 -7.99 -11.58
CA ASP A 81 -18.66 -7.37 -12.83
C ASP A 81 -17.56 -6.62 -13.61
N ASN A 82 -16.43 -6.36 -12.99
CA ASN A 82 -15.32 -5.63 -13.64
C ASN A 82 -14.39 -6.53 -14.46
N GLU A 83 -14.43 -7.85 -14.29
CA GLU A 83 -13.52 -8.76 -14.99
C GLU A 83 -13.56 -8.62 -16.50
N ARG A 84 -14.76 -8.45 -17.08
CA ARG A 84 -14.91 -8.27 -18.52
C ARG A 84 -14.26 -6.98 -18.99
N ASN A 85 -14.56 -5.87 -18.31
CA ASN A 85 -14.01 -4.55 -18.65
C ASN A 85 -12.48 -4.52 -18.51
N ILE A 86 -11.94 -5.19 -17.50
CA ILE A 86 -10.50 -5.31 -17.29
C ILE A 86 -9.86 -6.10 -18.44
N ARG A 87 -10.45 -7.25 -18.81
CA ARG A 87 -9.94 -8.04 -19.95
C ARG A 87 -9.96 -7.26 -21.26
N GLU A 88 -11.04 -6.56 -21.55
CA GLU A 88 -11.16 -5.74 -22.77
C GLU A 88 -10.11 -4.62 -22.77
N LEU A 89 -9.93 -3.90 -21.66
CA LEU A 89 -8.94 -2.84 -21.52
C LEU A 89 -7.50 -3.38 -21.64
N VAL A 90 -7.18 -4.47 -20.95
CA VAL A 90 -5.86 -5.09 -21.02
C VAL A 90 -5.55 -5.59 -22.42
N SER A 91 -6.52 -6.25 -23.09
CA SER A 91 -6.37 -6.71 -24.47
C SER A 91 -6.13 -5.54 -25.43
N PHE A 92 -6.87 -4.44 -25.27
CA PHE A 92 -6.65 -3.23 -26.06
C PHE A 92 -5.23 -2.68 -25.86
N LEU A 93 -4.80 -2.51 -24.61
CA LEU A 93 -3.47 -2.00 -24.29
C LEU A 93 -2.35 -2.92 -24.79
N GLN A 94 -2.54 -4.24 -24.73
CA GLN A 94 -1.58 -5.24 -25.23
C GLN A 94 -1.48 -5.26 -26.76
N SER A 95 -2.43 -4.68 -27.50
CA SER A 95 -2.36 -4.59 -28.95
C SER A 95 -1.26 -3.65 -29.45
N PHE A 96 -0.74 -2.78 -28.58
CA PHE A 96 0.36 -1.89 -28.94
C PHE A 96 1.71 -2.61 -28.83
N ASN A 97 2.46 -2.67 -29.92
CA ASN A 97 3.74 -3.39 -29.98
C ASN A 97 4.87 -2.74 -29.16
N ASN A 98 4.77 -1.43 -28.96
CA ASN A 98 5.81 -0.61 -28.29
C ASN A 98 5.61 -0.50 -26.78
N GLN A 99 4.72 -1.28 -26.17
CA GLN A 99 4.50 -1.30 -24.72
C GLN A 99 4.26 -2.71 -24.21
N LYS A 100 4.62 -2.93 -22.96
CA LYS A 100 4.29 -4.14 -22.19
C LYS A 100 3.69 -3.74 -20.87
N LEU A 101 2.67 -4.47 -20.46
CA LEU A 101 1.95 -4.23 -19.23
C LEU A 101 2.50 -5.15 -18.15
N ILE A 102 2.84 -4.57 -17.01
CA ILE A 102 3.29 -5.32 -15.85
C ILE A 102 2.92 -4.58 -14.57
N GLY A 103 2.58 -5.34 -13.56
CA GLY A 103 2.37 -4.84 -12.22
C GLY A 103 0.94 -4.90 -11.76
N ARG A 104 0.81 -4.81 -10.48
CA ARG A 104 -0.39 -5.01 -9.69
C ARG A 104 -1.60 -4.19 -10.15
N ASN A 105 -1.39 -2.90 -10.43
CA ASN A 105 -2.48 -2.01 -10.81
C ASN A 105 -2.93 -2.22 -12.27
N VAL A 106 -2.03 -2.69 -13.12
CA VAL A 106 -2.32 -2.96 -14.53
C VAL A 106 -3.00 -4.32 -14.70
N GLU A 107 -2.50 -5.31 -13.98
CA GLU A 107 -3.04 -6.66 -14.04
C GLU A 107 -4.30 -6.83 -13.16
N PHE A 108 -4.65 -5.81 -12.37
CA PHE A 108 -5.76 -5.85 -11.41
C PHE A 108 -5.69 -7.08 -10.50
N ASP A 109 -4.47 -7.44 -10.04
CA ASP A 109 -4.25 -8.61 -9.22
C ASP A 109 -3.42 -8.27 -7.97
N TYR A 110 -3.64 -9.00 -6.87
CA TYR A 110 -2.88 -8.83 -5.62
C TYR A 110 -1.51 -9.52 -5.70
N LEU A 111 -0.67 -9.04 -6.61
CA LEU A 111 0.66 -9.59 -6.79
C LEU A 111 1.64 -9.14 -5.70
N HIS A 112 2.39 -10.08 -5.19
CA HIS A 112 3.55 -9.79 -4.34
C HIS A 112 4.74 -9.31 -5.17
N THR A 113 5.60 -8.48 -4.57
CA THR A 113 6.76 -7.86 -5.23
C THR A 113 7.64 -8.88 -5.96
N HIS A 114 7.93 -10.05 -5.35
CA HIS A 114 8.75 -11.08 -6.00
C HIS A 114 8.13 -11.60 -7.29
N LYS A 115 6.80 -11.75 -7.35
CA LYS A 115 6.10 -12.16 -8.58
C LYS A 115 6.19 -11.11 -9.68
N ILE A 116 6.12 -9.83 -9.32
CA ILE A 116 6.29 -8.73 -10.27
C ILE A 116 7.73 -8.72 -10.80
N MET A 117 8.72 -8.95 -9.93
CA MET A 117 10.13 -9.05 -10.34
C MET A 117 10.38 -10.24 -11.29
N ASP A 118 9.80 -11.40 -11.00
CA ASP A 118 9.89 -12.58 -11.88
C ASP A 118 9.28 -12.28 -13.26
N ARG A 119 8.12 -11.64 -13.31
CA ARG A 119 7.47 -11.22 -14.56
C ARG A 119 8.29 -10.18 -15.31
N ALA A 120 8.88 -9.21 -14.62
CA ALA A 120 9.76 -8.22 -15.23
C ALA A 120 10.98 -8.89 -15.87
N LYS A 121 11.62 -9.81 -15.14
CA LYS A 121 12.76 -10.59 -15.65
C LYS A 121 12.38 -11.41 -16.88
N TYR A 122 11.24 -12.08 -16.86
CA TYR A 122 10.75 -12.83 -18.01
C TYR A 122 10.53 -11.93 -19.23
N LEU A 123 9.87 -10.78 -19.04
CA LEU A 123 9.62 -9.80 -20.10
C LEU A 123 10.91 -9.31 -20.75
N VAL A 124 11.89 -8.89 -19.95
CA VAL A 124 13.18 -8.39 -20.48
C VAL A 124 13.92 -9.47 -21.27
N ASN A 125 13.85 -10.72 -20.83
CA ASN A 125 14.53 -11.84 -21.52
C ASN A 125 13.82 -12.29 -22.80
N THR A 126 12.54 -11.97 -22.97
CA THR A 126 11.72 -12.37 -24.13
C THR A 126 11.38 -11.21 -25.06
N PHE A 127 11.85 -10.00 -24.76
CA PHE A 127 11.62 -8.82 -25.55
C PHE A 127 12.67 -8.74 -26.66
N ASP A 128 12.24 -8.79 -27.92
CA ASP A 128 13.07 -8.37 -29.06
C ASP A 128 13.01 -6.84 -29.14
N PHE A 129 14.13 -6.19 -28.83
CA PHE A 129 14.32 -4.76 -28.93
C PHE A 129 14.62 -4.32 -30.36
#